data_0e10ec003a09c88868950cd650e7b332
#
_entry.id   0e10ec003a09c88868950cd650e7b332
#
_cell.length_a   1.000
_cell.length_b   1.000
_cell.length_c   1.000
_cell.angle_alpha   90.00
_cell.angle_beta   90.00
_cell.angle_gamma   90.00
#
_symmetry.space_group_name_H-M   'P 1'
#
loop_
_entity.id
_entity.type
_entity.pdbx_description
1 polymer ?
#
loop_
_entity_poly.entity_id
_entity_poly.type
_entity_poly.pdbx_seq_one_letter_code
_entity_poly.pdbx_strand_id
1 'polypeptide(L)'
;MSDSNIVVSQTSIKVISNLIKGLKKDYEPYVKDTVPLVIAKLRDRKLEADCCACLDNLLESVSIEDILDEILAGLNDKGPAGRKCTAAFLEKAILVTYIDVLTRVAPSYLAQLVKNADDTNSECRDAALGALGAFKGRFGESYMSKYLSELNP
;
A
#
# COMPACT_ATOMS: atom_id res chain seq x y z
N MET A 1 -10.41 -0.40 18.39
CA MET A 1 -10.96 -1.74 18.63
C MET A 1 -9.81 -2.72 18.78
N SER A 2 -9.42 -3.04 19.99
CA SER A 2 -8.41 -4.05 20.27
C SER A 2 -9.14 -5.33 20.69
N ASP A 3 -9.72 -6.03 19.70
CA ASP A 3 -10.30 -7.32 20.00
C ASP A 3 -9.23 -8.38 19.87
N SER A 4 -8.95 -9.07 20.98
CA SER A 4 -7.98 -10.17 21.03
C SER A 4 -8.51 -11.44 20.36
N ASN A 5 -9.78 -11.46 19.98
CA ASN A 5 -10.40 -12.60 19.32
C ASN A 5 -10.15 -12.52 17.81
N ILE A 6 -9.30 -13.41 17.31
CA ILE A 6 -8.92 -13.51 15.91
C ILE A 6 -10.13 -13.70 14.98
N VAL A 7 -11.13 -14.44 15.40
CA VAL A 7 -12.35 -14.71 14.60
C VAL A 7 -13.15 -13.42 14.41
N VAL A 8 -13.29 -12.60 15.46
CA VAL A 8 -13.96 -11.31 15.38
C VAL A 8 -13.19 -10.36 14.47
N SER A 9 -11.85 -10.31 14.59
CA SER A 9 -11.01 -9.49 13.73
C SER A 9 -11.11 -9.91 12.25
N GLN A 10 -11.05 -11.21 11.96
CA GLN A 10 -11.23 -11.74 10.60
C GLN A 10 -12.60 -11.37 10.02
N THR A 11 -13.66 -11.59 10.79
CA THR A 11 -15.02 -11.26 10.36
C THR A 11 -15.16 -9.77 10.08
N SER A 12 -14.63 -8.92 10.95
CA SER A 12 -14.65 -7.47 10.78
C SER A 12 -13.92 -7.03 9.49
N ILE A 13 -12.75 -7.59 9.20
CA ILE A 13 -11.99 -7.29 7.96
C ILE A 13 -12.79 -7.72 6.72
N LYS A 14 -13.40 -8.90 6.75
CA LYS A 14 -14.26 -9.38 5.64
C LYS A 14 -15.50 -8.51 5.42
N VAL A 15 -16.13 -8.05 6.49
CA VAL A 15 -17.26 -7.11 6.41
C VAL A 15 -16.81 -5.79 5.79
N ILE A 16 -15.70 -5.22 6.25
CA ILE A 16 -15.12 -4.00 5.69
C ILE A 16 -14.79 -4.21 4.21
N SER A 17 -14.13 -5.29 3.85
CA SER A 17 -13.79 -5.65 2.47
C SER A 17 -15.03 -5.72 1.56
N ASN A 18 -16.13 -6.30 2.06
CA ASN A 18 -17.39 -6.36 1.31
C ASN A 18 -18.09 -5.01 1.20
N LEU A 19 -18.01 -4.16 2.25
CA LEU A 19 -18.52 -2.79 2.19
C LEU A 19 -17.77 -1.95 1.16
N ILE A 20 -16.44 -2.05 1.10
CA ILE A 20 -15.62 -1.38 0.08
C ILE A 20 -16.08 -1.81 -1.33
N LYS A 21 -16.23 -3.11 -1.57
CA LYS A 21 -16.68 -3.64 -2.87
C LYS A 21 -18.08 -3.17 -3.24
N GLY A 22 -18.99 -3.10 -2.27
CA GLY A 22 -20.37 -2.70 -2.50
C GLY A 22 -20.55 -1.21 -2.71
N LEU A 23 -19.90 -0.40 -1.90
CA LEU A 23 -20.04 1.07 -1.91
C LEU A 23 -19.13 1.74 -2.94
N LYS A 24 -18.00 1.11 -3.31
CA LYS A 24 -17.03 1.67 -4.25
C LYS A 24 -16.66 3.11 -3.86
N LYS A 25 -16.88 4.09 -4.76
CA LYS A 25 -16.57 5.52 -4.50
C LYS A 25 -17.28 6.11 -3.29
N ASP A 26 -18.45 5.61 -2.96
CA ASP A 26 -19.20 6.06 -1.76
C ASP A 26 -18.53 5.63 -0.45
N TYR A 27 -17.50 4.77 -0.52
CA TYR A 27 -16.67 4.40 0.63
C TYR A 27 -15.58 5.41 0.97
N GLU A 28 -15.25 6.33 0.07
CA GLU A 28 -14.17 7.32 0.23
C GLU A 28 -14.17 8.05 1.59
N PRO A 29 -15.30 8.51 2.15
CA PRO A 29 -15.33 9.19 3.45
C PRO A 29 -14.82 8.35 4.63
N TYR A 30 -14.84 7.02 4.50
CA TYR A 30 -14.49 6.08 5.58
C TYR A 30 -13.06 5.55 5.49
N VAL A 31 -12.34 5.88 4.42
CA VAL A 31 -11.01 5.34 4.12
C VAL A 31 -9.99 5.71 5.18
N LYS A 32 -9.96 6.97 5.59
CA LYS A 32 -9.01 7.48 6.60
C LYS A 32 -9.12 6.80 7.95
N ASP A 33 -10.32 6.36 8.31
CA ASP A 33 -10.55 5.61 9.55
C ASP A 33 -10.26 4.11 9.39
N THR A 34 -10.44 3.59 8.19
CA THR A 34 -10.37 2.14 7.92
C THR A 34 -8.95 1.66 7.60
N VAL A 35 -8.24 2.37 6.71
CA VAL A 35 -6.92 1.93 6.21
C VAL A 35 -5.89 1.77 7.32
N PRO A 36 -5.74 2.72 8.27
CA PRO A 36 -4.82 2.55 9.39
C PRO A 36 -5.12 1.32 10.25
N LEU A 37 -6.41 1.01 10.45
CA LEU A 37 -6.82 -0.17 11.21
C LEU A 37 -6.48 -1.48 10.49
N VAL A 38 -6.67 -1.54 9.17
CA VAL A 38 -6.32 -2.71 8.34
C VAL A 38 -4.81 -2.91 8.34
N ILE A 39 -4.02 -1.84 8.14
CA ILE A 39 -2.55 -1.91 8.17
C ILE A 39 -2.06 -2.37 9.55
N ALA A 40 -2.62 -1.86 10.64
CA ALA A 40 -2.24 -2.28 11.99
C ALA A 40 -2.49 -3.79 12.23
N LYS A 41 -3.51 -4.38 11.60
CA LYS A 41 -3.83 -5.81 11.69
C LYS A 41 -2.93 -6.71 10.84
N LEU A 42 -2.18 -6.17 9.86
CA LEU A 42 -1.20 -6.92 9.07
C LEU A 42 -0.07 -7.56 9.91
N ARG A 43 0.13 -7.10 11.15
CA ARG A 43 1.09 -7.70 12.09
C ARG A 43 0.70 -9.11 12.54
N ASP A 44 -0.57 -9.47 12.43
CA ASP A 44 -1.04 -10.82 12.70
C ASP A 44 -1.04 -11.65 11.40
N ARG A 45 -0.13 -12.62 11.30
CA ARG A 45 0.02 -13.49 10.12
C ARG A 45 -1.28 -14.19 9.70
N LYS A 46 -2.19 -14.44 10.64
CA LYS A 46 -3.48 -15.08 10.34
C LYS A 46 -4.47 -14.15 9.66
N LEU A 47 -4.25 -12.84 9.75
CA LEU A 47 -5.09 -11.80 9.16
C LEU A 47 -4.46 -11.21 7.89
N GLU A 48 -3.19 -11.51 7.60
CA GLU A 48 -2.43 -10.90 6.52
C GLU A 48 -3.16 -11.00 5.16
N ALA A 49 -3.60 -12.20 4.78
CA ALA A 49 -4.29 -12.42 3.50
C ALA A 49 -5.61 -11.63 3.40
N ASP A 50 -6.41 -11.63 4.47
CA ASP A 50 -7.69 -10.89 4.50
C ASP A 50 -7.45 -9.37 4.47
N CYS A 51 -6.42 -8.88 5.16
CA CYS A 51 -6.02 -7.47 5.13
C CYS A 51 -5.52 -7.03 3.76
N CYS A 52 -4.64 -7.81 3.13
CA CYS A 52 -4.15 -7.51 1.77
C CYS A 52 -5.30 -7.48 0.76
N ALA A 53 -6.23 -8.45 0.81
CA ALA A 53 -7.40 -8.45 -0.04
C ALA A 53 -8.33 -7.23 0.22
N CYS A 54 -8.43 -6.81 1.47
CA CYS A 54 -9.19 -5.60 1.84
C CYS A 54 -8.56 -4.34 1.24
N LEU A 55 -7.23 -4.20 1.32
CA LEU A 55 -6.51 -3.09 0.70
C LEU A 55 -6.66 -3.09 -0.84
N ASP A 56 -6.56 -4.26 -1.48
CA ASP A 56 -6.73 -4.39 -2.93
C ASP A 56 -8.10 -3.88 -3.41
N ASN A 57 -9.16 -4.08 -2.61
CA ASN A 57 -10.49 -3.60 -2.96
C ASN A 57 -10.61 -2.07 -2.93
N LEU A 58 -9.70 -1.36 -2.24
CA LEU A 58 -9.68 0.10 -2.24
C LEU A 58 -9.25 0.69 -3.59
N LEU A 59 -8.55 -0.07 -4.45
CA LEU A 59 -8.07 0.42 -5.75
C LEU A 59 -9.18 0.95 -6.66
N GLU A 60 -10.40 0.43 -6.52
CA GLU A 60 -11.57 0.89 -7.29
C GLU A 60 -12.32 2.04 -6.61
N SER A 61 -11.97 2.35 -5.36
CA SER A 61 -12.78 3.21 -4.49
C SER A 61 -12.12 4.55 -4.21
N VAL A 62 -10.78 4.60 -4.16
CA VAL A 62 -10.03 5.77 -3.71
C VAL A 62 -8.82 6.06 -4.57
N SER A 63 -8.45 7.34 -4.64
CA SER A 63 -7.19 7.75 -5.23
C SER A 63 -6.02 7.44 -4.29
N ILE A 64 -4.87 7.08 -4.86
CA ILE A 64 -3.62 6.93 -4.09
C ILE A 64 -3.24 8.21 -3.33
N GLU A 65 -3.63 9.38 -3.85
CA GLU A 65 -3.41 10.69 -3.24
C GLU A 65 -4.17 10.84 -1.91
N ASP A 66 -5.39 10.27 -1.82
CA ASP A 66 -6.26 10.39 -0.64
C ASP A 66 -5.78 9.52 0.53
N ILE A 67 -4.94 8.50 0.25
CA ILE A 67 -4.41 7.56 1.24
C ILE A 67 -2.87 7.58 1.32
N LEU A 68 -2.26 8.66 0.88
CA LEU A 68 -0.79 8.76 0.80
C LEU A 68 -0.12 8.62 2.17
N ASP A 69 -0.68 9.23 3.20
CA ASP A 69 -0.15 9.17 4.56
C ASP A 69 -0.21 7.74 5.11
N GLU A 70 -1.28 7.02 4.83
CA GLU A 70 -1.47 5.62 5.21
C GLU A 70 -0.50 4.69 4.47
N ILE A 71 -0.25 4.96 3.19
CA ILE A 71 0.75 4.25 2.39
C ILE A 71 2.14 4.46 3.00
N LEU A 72 2.50 5.70 3.29
CA LEU A 72 3.80 6.01 3.91
C LEU A 72 3.95 5.34 5.28
N ALA A 73 2.90 5.36 6.10
CA ALA A 73 2.89 4.67 7.38
C ALA A 73 3.06 3.15 7.21
N GLY A 74 2.40 2.53 6.23
CA GLY A 74 2.51 1.11 5.94
C GLY A 74 3.88 0.71 5.40
N LEU A 75 4.48 1.50 4.50
CA LEU A 75 5.84 1.29 4.00
C LEU A 75 6.91 1.43 5.10
N ASN A 76 6.62 2.18 6.15
CA ASN A 76 7.48 2.35 7.33
C ASN A 76 7.08 1.47 8.53
N ASP A 77 6.12 0.54 8.36
CA ASP A 77 5.67 -0.30 9.47
C ASP A 77 6.83 -1.09 10.07
N LYS A 78 6.81 -1.26 11.39
CA LYS A 78 7.83 -2.02 12.12
C LYS A 78 7.82 -3.50 11.75
N GLY A 79 6.64 -4.04 11.40
CA GLY A 79 6.46 -5.42 10.99
C GLY A 79 6.71 -5.60 9.48
N PRO A 80 7.37 -6.69 9.06
CA PRO A 80 7.62 -6.96 7.64
C PRO A 80 6.33 -7.16 6.84
N ALA A 81 5.28 -7.72 7.44
CA ALA A 81 3.99 -7.91 6.76
C ALA A 81 3.35 -6.58 6.34
N GLY A 82 3.42 -5.53 7.17
CA GLY A 82 2.94 -4.19 6.83
C GLY A 82 3.68 -3.62 5.62
N ARG A 83 5.02 -3.64 5.65
CA ARG A 83 5.86 -3.13 4.55
C ARG A 83 5.62 -3.90 3.24
N LYS A 84 5.60 -5.24 3.30
CA LYS A 84 5.36 -6.11 2.16
C LYS A 84 3.99 -5.86 1.52
N CYS A 85 2.91 -5.94 2.30
CA CYS A 85 1.55 -5.78 1.78
C CYS A 85 1.30 -4.38 1.24
N THR A 86 1.84 -3.34 1.89
CA THR A 86 1.70 -1.96 1.40
C THR A 86 2.47 -1.75 0.10
N ALA A 87 3.67 -2.30 -0.04
CA ALA A 87 4.43 -2.23 -1.30
C ALA A 87 3.72 -2.99 -2.43
N ALA A 88 3.18 -4.19 -2.16
CA ALA A 88 2.41 -4.96 -3.14
C ALA A 88 1.09 -4.26 -3.54
N PHE A 89 0.41 -3.61 -2.59
CA PHE A 89 -0.74 -2.76 -2.89
C PHE A 89 -0.34 -1.58 -3.79
N LEU A 90 0.77 -0.91 -3.46
CA LEU A 90 1.27 0.23 -4.22
C LEU A 90 1.67 -0.15 -5.64
N GLU A 91 2.26 -1.33 -5.86
CA GLU A 91 2.53 -1.88 -7.19
C GLU A 91 1.26 -1.89 -8.05
N LYS A 92 0.17 -2.46 -7.53
CA LYS A 92 -1.13 -2.51 -8.22
C LYS A 92 -1.72 -1.12 -8.43
N ALA A 93 -1.65 -0.26 -7.42
CA ALA A 93 -2.13 1.12 -7.49
C ALA A 93 -1.42 1.92 -8.59
N ILE A 94 -0.11 1.78 -8.72
CA ILE A 94 0.69 2.43 -9.78
C ILE A 94 0.21 2.02 -11.17
N LEU A 95 -0.19 0.78 -11.37
CA LEU A 95 -0.63 0.28 -12.67
C LEU A 95 -1.98 0.86 -13.12
N VAL A 96 -2.87 1.19 -12.18
CA VAL A 96 -4.24 1.65 -12.48
C VAL A 96 -4.44 3.17 -12.30
N THR A 97 -3.53 3.85 -11.61
CA THR A 97 -3.64 5.29 -11.33
C THR A 97 -3.23 6.13 -12.55
N TYR A 98 -3.88 7.27 -12.73
CA TYR A 98 -3.52 8.23 -13.78
C TYR A 98 -2.11 8.81 -13.57
N ILE A 99 -1.40 9.06 -14.69
CA ILE A 99 0.01 9.44 -14.68
C ILE A 99 0.27 10.80 -13.99
N ASP A 100 -0.66 11.72 -14.11
CA ASP A 100 -0.59 13.04 -13.49
C ASP A 100 -0.69 12.96 -11.95
N VAL A 101 -1.56 12.09 -11.43
CA VAL A 101 -1.65 11.80 -9.99
C VAL A 101 -0.36 11.15 -9.52
N LEU A 102 0.11 10.11 -10.22
CA LEU A 102 1.36 9.44 -9.89
C LEU A 102 2.54 10.41 -9.83
N THR A 103 2.63 11.34 -10.80
CA THR A 103 3.72 12.34 -10.85
C THR A 103 3.71 13.24 -9.60
N ARG A 104 2.53 13.62 -9.11
CA ARG A 104 2.41 14.45 -7.90
C ARG A 104 2.83 13.72 -6.64
N VAL A 105 2.43 12.45 -6.50
CA VAL A 105 2.64 11.70 -5.24
C VAL A 105 3.94 10.88 -5.21
N ALA A 106 4.54 10.59 -6.36
CA ALA A 106 5.74 9.77 -6.48
C ALA A 106 6.90 10.21 -5.58
N PRO A 107 7.25 11.51 -5.48
CA PRO A 107 8.34 11.96 -4.62
C PRO A 107 8.19 11.54 -3.16
N SER A 108 6.95 11.40 -2.68
CA SER A 108 6.65 11.08 -1.29
C SER A 108 6.96 9.62 -0.94
N TYR A 109 6.69 8.67 -1.84
CA TYR A 109 6.82 7.24 -1.53
C TYR A 109 8.04 6.56 -2.16
N LEU A 110 8.61 7.11 -3.24
CA LEU A 110 9.74 6.45 -3.94
C LEU A 110 10.96 6.30 -3.07
N ALA A 111 11.32 7.31 -2.28
CA ALA A 111 12.44 7.23 -1.35
C ALA A 111 12.29 6.06 -0.36
N GLN A 112 11.07 5.85 0.14
CA GLN A 112 10.80 4.75 1.06
C GLN A 112 10.79 3.39 0.34
N LEU A 113 10.31 3.31 -0.90
CA LEU A 113 10.40 2.08 -1.70
C LEU A 113 11.85 1.69 -2.00
N VAL A 114 12.70 2.66 -2.35
CA VAL A 114 14.15 2.41 -2.55
C VAL A 114 14.79 1.86 -1.27
N LYS A 115 14.47 2.44 -0.13
CA LYS A 115 14.94 1.93 1.16
C LYS A 115 14.43 0.51 1.44
N ASN A 116 13.17 0.23 1.13
CA ASN A 116 12.57 -1.10 1.34
C ASN A 116 13.12 -2.15 0.34
N ALA A 117 13.67 -1.72 -0.80
CA ALA A 117 14.37 -2.62 -1.72
C ALA A 117 15.67 -3.19 -1.14
N ASP A 118 16.19 -2.61 -0.06
CA ASP A 118 17.32 -3.13 0.72
C ASP A 118 16.88 -3.65 2.12
N ASP A 119 15.62 -4.03 2.27
CA ASP A 119 15.08 -4.56 3.53
C ASP A 119 15.75 -5.88 3.91
N THR A 120 15.91 -6.13 5.20
CA THR A 120 16.42 -7.41 5.72
C THR A 120 15.51 -8.60 5.40
N ASN A 121 14.21 -8.37 5.25
CA ASN A 121 13.22 -9.39 4.88
C ASN A 121 13.11 -9.49 3.35
N SER A 122 13.30 -10.69 2.79
CA SER A 122 13.29 -10.93 1.34
C SER A 122 11.93 -10.60 0.69
N GLU A 123 10.82 -10.95 1.35
CA GLU A 123 9.48 -10.67 0.80
C GLU A 123 9.20 -9.16 0.73
N CYS A 124 9.75 -8.37 1.67
CA CYS A 124 9.67 -6.91 1.62
C CYS A 124 10.49 -6.34 0.45
N ARG A 125 11.71 -6.87 0.24
CA ARG A 125 12.54 -6.49 -0.91
C ARG A 125 11.84 -6.77 -2.23
N ASP A 126 11.31 -7.97 -2.39
CA ASP A 126 10.65 -8.40 -3.62
C ASP A 126 9.41 -7.54 -3.92
N ALA A 127 8.60 -7.24 -2.91
CA ALA A 127 7.43 -6.36 -3.06
C ALA A 127 7.84 -4.91 -3.39
N ALA A 128 8.88 -4.39 -2.76
CA ALA A 128 9.39 -3.05 -3.06
C ALA A 128 9.95 -2.96 -4.49
N LEU A 129 10.70 -3.99 -4.93
CA LEU A 129 11.21 -4.08 -6.30
C LEU A 129 10.08 -4.21 -7.32
N GLY A 130 9.00 -4.94 -7.00
CA GLY A 130 7.78 -5.01 -7.82
C GLY A 130 7.16 -3.62 -8.03
N ALA A 131 6.97 -2.87 -6.96
CA ALA A 131 6.41 -1.51 -7.03
C ALA A 131 7.33 -0.54 -7.80
N LEU A 132 8.65 -0.60 -7.61
CA LEU A 132 9.63 0.17 -8.38
C LEU A 132 9.62 -0.22 -9.86
N GLY A 133 9.46 -1.51 -10.16
CA GLY A 133 9.33 -2.03 -11.52
C GLY A 133 8.07 -1.52 -12.22
N ALA A 134 6.93 -1.53 -11.53
CA ALA A 134 5.67 -0.96 -12.03
C ALA A 134 5.82 0.55 -12.30
N PHE A 135 6.47 1.28 -11.41
CA PHE A 135 6.75 2.70 -11.60
C PHE A 135 7.66 2.95 -12.82
N LYS A 136 8.76 2.20 -12.93
CA LYS A 136 9.65 2.26 -14.10
C LYS A 136 8.89 1.97 -15.41
N GLY A 137 8.01 0.98 -15.40
CA GLY A 137 7.16 0.64 -16.55
C GLY A 137 6.24 1.77 -16.99
N ARG A 138 5.76 2.59 -16.05
CA ARG A 138 4.85 3.72 -16.33
C ARG A 138 5.59 4.99 -16.77
N PHE A 139 6.73 5.30 -16.20
CA PHE A 139 7.48 6.56 -16.41
C PHE A 139 8.69 6.43 -17.32
N GLY A 140 9.18 5.21 -17.54
CA GLY A 140 10.40 4.95 -18.30
C GLY A 140 11.68 5.09 -17.47
N GLU A 141 12.77 4.63 -18.08
CA GLU A 141 14.08 4.53 -17.41
C GLU A 141 14.70 5.90 -17.11
N SER A 142 14.54 6.85 -18.01
CA SER A 142 15.12 8.19 -17.85
C SER A 142 14.55 8.93 -16.63
N TYR A 143 13.24 8.81 -16.37
CA TYR A 143 12.63 9.42 -15.20
C TYR A 143 13.12 8.75 -13.91
N MET A 144 13.19 7.42 -13.93
CA MET A 144 13.67 6.64 -12.79
C MET A 144 15.13 6.95 -12.45
N SER A 145 16.01 7.01 -13.46
CA SER A 145 17.43 7.32 -13.31
C SER A 145 17.65 8.73 -12.73
N LYS A 146 16.90 9.71 -13.22
CA LYS A 146 16.93 11.08 -12.69
C LYS A 146 16.54 11.09 -11.21
N TYR A 147 15.43 10.43 -10.87
CA TYR A 147 14.93 10.39 -9.50
C TYR A 147 15.89 9.66 -8.55
N LEU A 148 16.46 8.52 -8.97
CA LEU A 148 17.44 7.78 -8.17
C LEU A 148 18.75 8.57 -7.97
N SER A 149 19.17 9.38 -8.95
CA SER A 149 20.34 10.25 -8.80
C SER A 149 20.11 11.41 -7.80
N GLU A 150 18.86 11.86 -7.67
CA GLU A 150 18.48 12.88 -6.68
C GLU A 150 18.41 12.30 -5.25
N LEU A 151 18.13 10.99 -5.10
CA LEU A 151 18.10 10.31 -3.80
C LEU A 151 19.47 9.91 -3.26
N ASN A 152 20.44 9.70 -4.14
CA ASN A 152 21.85 9.39 -3.79
C ASN A 152 22.77 10.40 -4.47
N PRO A 153 22.94 11.62 -3.88
CA PRO A 153 23.88 12.61 -4.39
C PRO A 153 25.34 12.18 -4.24
#